data_63e082a6b6b1b29e75c855584e4b2046
#
_entry.id   63e082a6b6b1b29e75c855584e4b2046
#
_cell.length_a   1.000
_cell.length_b   1.000
_cell.length_c   1.000
_cell.angle_alpha   90.00
_cell.angle_beta   90.00
_cell.angle_gamma   90.00
#
_symmetry.space_group_name_H-M   'P 1'
#
loop_
_entity.id
_entity.type
_entity.pdbx_description
1 polymer ?
#
loop_
_entity_poly.entity_id
_entity_poly.type
_entity_poly.pdbx_seq_one_letter_code
_entity_poly.pdbx_strand_id
1 'polypeptide(L)'
;MTRCIVLGRFQPFHLGHAALVKAAGKHAGAEGEVVVAIGSSQAEWEARNPWTVSEREAMIRTWAEQEHIALEVVGIEDINDPPNWVEHATKMHGKGVLVTSDEPTADLYEASGWTVKRVDLSQRETLEGWRVRQTIRMLSTVFDDDAAR
;
A
#
# COMPACT_ATOMS: atom_id res chain seq x y z
N MET A 1 2.74 -4.42 -22.96
CA MET A 1 2.20 -3.58 -21.88
C MET A 1 2.60 -4.17 -20.53
N THR A 2 3.15 -3.35 -19.64
CA THR A 2 3.62 -3.78 -18.33
C THR A 2 2.60 -3.40 -17.26
N ARG A 3 2.22 -4.38 -16.44
CA ARG A 3 1.36 -4.16 -15.28
C ARG A 3 2.22 -4.20 -14.03
N CYS A 4 2.28 -3.09 -13.31
CA CYS A 4 3.06 -2.97 -12.07
C CYS A 4 2.14 -2.93 -10.87
N ILE A 5 2.46 -3.71 -9.85
CA ILE A 5 1.65 -3.84 -8.66
C ILE A 5 2.41 -3.27 -7.47
N VAL A 6 1.76 -2.37 -6.73
CA VAL A 6 2.26 -1.84 -5.46
C VAL A 6 1.32 -2.35 -4.38
N LEU A 7 1.88 -3.09 -3.44
CA LEU A 7 1.11 -3.72 -2.37
C LEU A 7 1.47 -3.07 -1.03
N GLY A 8 0.47 -2.79 -0.23
CA GLY A 8 0.66 -2.25 1.12
C GLY A 8 -0.65 -2.19 1.87
N ARG A 9 -0.58 -1.94 3.16
CA ARG A 9 -1.79 -1.73 3.97
C ARG A 9 -2.26 -0.28 3.94
N PHE A 10 -1.33 0.66 3.71
CA PHE A 10 -1.62 2.10 3.61
C PHE A 10 -2.38 2.63 4.83
N GLN A 11 -1.81 2.44 6.00
CA GLN A 11 -2.41 2.83 7.28
C GLN A 11 -1.59 3.93 7.99
N PRO A 12 -1.50 5.16 7.46
CA PRO A 12 -2.12 5.70 6.25
C PRO A 12 -1.22 5.60 5.01
N PHE A 13 -1.73 6.08 3.87
CA PHE A 13 -0.92 6.35 2.69
C PHE A 13 0.02 7.53 3.00
N HIS A 14 1.31 7.36 2.76
CA HIS A 14 2.32 8.39 3.07
C HIS A 14 3.36 8.53 1.96
N LEU A 15 4.33 9.44 2.16
CA LEU A 15 5.32 9.76 1.12
C LEU A 15 6.15 8.58 0.65
N GLY A 16 6.42 7.61 1.52
CA GLY A 16 7.11 6.37 1.13
C GLY A 16 6.28 5.55 0.15
N HIS A 17 4.99 5.45 0.38
CA HIS A 17 4.07 4.78 -0.54
C HIS A 17 3.97 5.55 -1.86
N ALA A 18 3.90 6.88 -1.80
CA ALA A 18 3.86 7.74 -2.98
C ALA A 18 5.10 7.50 -3.86
N ALA A 19 6.27 7.38 -3.24
CA ALA A 19 7.51 7.10 -3.96
C ALA A 19 7.46 5.74 -4.68
N LEU A 20 6.88 4.72 -4.04
CA LEU A 20 6.69 3.40 -4.66
C LEU A 20 5.76 3.47 -5.86
N VAL A 21 4.64 4.17 -5.73
CA VAL A 21 3.68 4.32 -6.84
C VAL A 21 4.31 5.06 -8.01
N LYS A 22 5.08 6.11 -7.74
CA LYS A 22 5.80 6.83 -8.80
C LYS A 22 6.83 5.92 -9.49
N ALA A 23 7.57 5.12 -8.73
CA ALA A 23 8.54 4.16 -9.29
C ALA A 23 7.83 3.12 -10.16
N ALA A 24 6.68 2.63 -9.71
CA ALA A 24 5.86 1.69 -10.48
C ALA A 24 5.38 2.31 -11.79
N GLY A 25 4.90 3.54 -11.75
CA GLY A 25 4.45 4.27 -12.94
C GLY A 25 5.58 4.46 -13.95
N LYS A 26 6.76 4.79 -13.46
CA LYS A 26 7.95 4.96 -14.32
C LYS A 26 8.36 3.62 -14.95
N HIS A 27 8.31 2.53 -14.19
CA HIS A 27 8.65 1.20 -14.69
C HIS A 27 7.62 0.69 -15.70
N ALA A 28 6.33 0.95 -15.45
CA ALA A 28 5.25 0.53 -16.35
C ALA A 28 5.29 1.27 -17.69
N GLY A 29 5.72 2.52 -17.69
CA GLY A 29 5.76 3.36 -18.88
C GLY A 29 4.40 3.92 -19.28
N ALA A 30 4.38 4.71 -20.35
CA ALA A 30 3.18 5.43 -20.79
C ALA A 30 2.02 4.52 -21.17
N GLU A 31 2.30 3.32 -21.64
CA GLU A 31 1.26 2.36 -22.07
C GLU A 31 1.02 1.26 -21.03
N GLY A 32 1.74 1.28 -19.92
CA GLY A 32 1.59 0.30 -18.87
C GLY A 32 0.50 0.67 -17.88
N GLU A 33 0.29 -0.21 -16.91
CA GLU A 33 -0.72 -0.04 -15.86
C GLU A 33 -0.08 -0.08 -14.49
N VAL A 34 -0.63 0.71 -13.56
CA VAL A 34 -0.26 0.65 -12.14
C VAL A 34 -1.48 0.21 -11.35
N VAL A 35 -1.31 -0.83 -10.55
CA VAL A 35 -2.34 -1.32 -9.63
C VAL A 35 -1.84 -1.15 -8.21
N VAL A 36 -2.60 -0.45 -7.40
CA VAL A 36 -2.34 -0.32 -5.96
C VAL A 36 -3.25 -1.30 -5.24
N ALA A 37 -2.65 -2.28 -4.60
CA ALA A 37 -3.38 -3.33 -3.90
C ALA A 37 -3.33 -3.05 -2.39
N ILE A 38 -4.50 -2.84 -1.79
CA ILE A 38 -4.65 -2.53 -0.38
C ILE A 38 -4.81 -3.84 0.39
N GLY A 39 -3.76 -4.26 1.09
CA GLY A 39 -3.80 -5.45 1.94
C GLY A 39 -4.61 -5.22 3.21
N SER A 40 -5.02 -6.31 3.85
CA SER A 40 -5.85 -6.26 5.06
C SER A 40 -7.09 -5.39 4.84
N SER A 41 -7.78 -5.59 3.71
CA SER A 41 -8.91 -4.74 3.33
C SER A 41 -10.07 -4.80 4.33
N GLN A 42 -10.21 -5.90 5.06
CA GLN A 42 -11.23 -6.08 6.09
C GLN A 42 -10.90 -5.36 7.40
N ALA A 43 -9.63 -4.98 7.61
CA ALA A 43 -9.20 -4.38 8.87
C ALA A 43 -9.59 -2.91 8.97
N GLU A 44 -10.17 -2.54 10.10
CA GLU A 44 -10.60 -1.16 10.37
C GLU A 44 -10.72 -0.93 11.88
N TRP A 45 -10.58 0.32 12.27
CA TRP A 45 -10.79 0.75 13.67
C TRP A 45 -9.91 0.01 14.70
N GLU A 46 -8.79 -0.54 14.26
CA GLU A 46 -7.81 -1.20 15.12
C GLU A 46 -6.60 -0.28 15.33
N ALA A 47 -5.84 -0.53 16.40
CA ALA A 47 -4.66 0.26 16.69
C ALA A 47 -3.63 0.26 15.54
N ARG A 48 -3.48 -0.90 14.86
CA ARG A 48 -2.58 -1.04 13.71
C ARG A 48 -3.25 -0.72 12.38
N ASN A 49 -4.58 -0.80 12.34
CA ASN A 49 -5.37 -0.62 11.13
C ASN A 49 -6.56 0.29 11.44
N PRO A 50 -6.31 1.58 11.75
CA PRO A 50 -7.39 2.49 12.16
C PRO A 50 -8.30 2.93 11.02
N TRP A 51 -7.85 2.87 9.78
CA TRP A 51 -8.63 3.34 8.64
C TRP A 51 -9.28 2.19 7.88
N THR A 52 -10.52 2.42 7.41
CA THR A 52 -11.23 1.48 6.55
C THR A 52 -10.57 1.41 5.17
N VAL A 53 -10.89 0.37 4.40
CA VAL A 53 -10.40 0.25 3.02
C VAL A 53 -10.88 1.43 2.18
N SER A 54 -12.11 1.90 2.37
CA SER A 54 -12.64 3.06 1.65
C SER A 54 -11.88 4.34 1.96
N GLU A 55 -11.52 4.55 3.20
CA GLU A 55 -10.71 5.69 3.61
C GLU A 55 -9.31 5.63 3.01
N ARG A 56 -8.69 4.46 3.03
CA ARG A 56 -7.38 4.25 2.45
C ARG A 56 -7.39 4.44 0.94
N GLU A 57 -8.40 3.91 0.26
CA GLU A 57 -8.57 4.12 -1.17
C GLU A 57 -8.75 5.61 -1.50
N ALA A 58 -9.53 6.33 -0.71
CA ALA A 58 -9.74 7.77 -0.91
C ALA A 58 -8.43 8.55 -0.79
N MET A 59 -7.58 8.20 0.18
CA MET A 59 -6.26 8.82 0.33
C MET A 59 -5.40 8.64 -0.92
N ILE A 60 -5.37 7.41 -1.45
CA ILE A 60 -4.58 7.05 -2.63
C ILE A 60 -5.10 7.77 -3.86
N ARG A 61 -6.42 7.77 -4.08
CA ARG A 61 -7.04 8.39 -5.25
C ARG A 61 -6.91 9.90 -5.24
N THR A 62 -7.04 10.54 -4.08
CA THR A 62 -6.87 11.98 -3.94
C THR A 62 -5.44 12.40 -4.32
N TRP A 63 -4.46 11.66 -3.79
CA TRP A 63 -3.06 11.91 -4.12
C TRP A 63 -2.78 11.68 -5.61
N ALA A 64 -3.26 10.58 -6.18
CA ALA A 64 -3.05 10.24 -7.59
C ALA A 64 -3.67 11.31 -8.51
N GLU A 65 -4.84 11.81 -8.16
CA GLU A 65 -5.50 12.87 -8.91
C GLU A 65 -4.67 14.16 -8.89
N GLN A 66 -4.14 14.54 -7.74
CA GLN A 66 -3.28 15.71 -7.61
C GLN A 66 -1.99 15.59 -8.44
N GLU A 67 -1.45 14.38 -8.52
CA GLU A 67 -0.20 14.10 -9.25
C GLU A 67 -0.44 13.71 -10.71
N HIS A 68 -1.69 13.68 -11.16
CA HIS A 68 -2.08 13.29 -12.52
C HIS A 68 -1.60 11.88 -12.88
N ILE A 69 -1.71 10.95 -11.94
CA ILE A 69 -1.32 9.54 -12.15
C ILE A 69 -2.58 8.69 -12.29
N ALA A 70 -2.67 7.95 -13.39
CA ALA A 70 -3.73 6.97 -13.59
C ALA A 70 -3.34 5.66 -12.90
N LEU A 71 -4.23 5.13 -12.05
CA LEU A 71 -4.01 3.87 -11.38
C LEU A 71 -5.33 3.16 -11.09
N GLU A 72 -5.23 1.85 -10.84
CA GLU A 72 -6.33 1.02 -10.39
C GLU A 72 -6.09 0.69 -8.92
N VAL A 73 -7.15 0.63 -8.13
CA VAL A 73 -7.08 0.28 -6.70
C VAL A 73 -7.92 -0.96 -6.45
N VAL A 74 -7.33 -1.96 -5.79
CA VAL A 74 -8.04 -3.17 -5.38
C VAL A 74 -7.78 -3.45 -3.91
N GLY A 75 -8.74 -4.09 -3.23
CA GLY A 75 -8.57 -4.51 -1.84
C GLY A 75 -8.30 -6.01 -1.77
N ILE A 76 -7.48 -6.44 -0.80
CA ILE A 76 -7.15 -7.85 -0.59
C ILE A 76 -7.38 -8.18 0.88
N GLU A 77 -8.21 -9.18 1.15
CA GLU A 77 -8.42 -9.66 2.51
C GLU A 77 -7.29 -10.58 2.97
N ASP A 78 -7.01 -10.56 4.27
CA ASP A 78 -6.08 -11.51 4.87
C ASP A 78 -6.69 -12.90 4.92
N ILE A 79 -5.88 -13.91 4.62
CA ILE A 79 -6.34 -15.31 4.68
C ILE A 79 -5.59 -16.14 5.72
N ASN A 80 -4.59 -15.55 6.41
CA ASN A 80 -3.76 -16.24 7.40
C ASN A 80 -3.14 -17.54 6.88
N ASP A 81 -2.75 -17.54 5.61
CA ASP A 81 -2.19 -18.70 4.93
C ASP A 81 -1.03 -18.26 4.04
N PRO A 82 0.16 -17.99 4.62
CA PRO A 82 1.29 -17.47 3.87
C PRO A 82 1.67 -18.27 2.62
N PRO A 83 1.67 -19.62 2.63
CA PRO A 83 2.01 -20.38 1.41
C PRO A 83 1.07 -20.13 0.23
N ASN A 84 -0.18 -19.77 0.48
CA ASN A 84 -1.19 -19.54 -0.57
C ASN A 84 -1.49 -18.07 -0.78
N TRP A 85 -0.78 -17.18 -0.09
CA TRP A 85 -1.12 -15.77 -0.10
C TRP A 85 -0.91 -15.10 -1.46
N VAL A 86 0.19 -15.40 -2.15
CA VAL A 86 0.48 -14.81 -3.46
C VAL A 86 -0.57 -15.22 -4.49
N GLU A 87 -1.00 -16.48 -4.46
CA GLU A 87 -2.06 -16.96 -5.35
C GLU A 87 -3.38 -16.22 -5.08
N HIS A 88 -3.74 -16.07 -3.81
CA HIS A 88 -4.92 -15.33 -3.37
C HIS A 88 -4.85 -13.87 -3.85
N ALA A 89 -3.73 -13.19 -3.57
CA ALA A 89 -3.52 -11.81 -3.95
C ALA A 89 -3.56 -11.62 -5.48
N THR A 90 -2.98 -12.55 -6.22
CA THR A 90 -2.94 -12.49 -7.68
C THR A 90 -4.34 -12.48 -8.30
N LYS A 91 -5.29 -13.17 -7.71
CA LYS A 91 -6.69 -13.15 -8.18
C LYS A 91 -7.29 -11.75 -8.09
N MET A 92 -6.80 -10.93 -7.17
CA MET A 92 -7.31 -9.56 -6.96
C MET A 92 -6.57 -8.54 -7.83
N HIS A 93 -5.22 -8.57 -7.84
CA HIS A 93 -4.46 -7.54 -8.55
C HIS A 93 -3.97 -7.96 -9.94
N GLY A 94 -4.10 -9.23 -10.28
CA GLY A 94 -3.62 -9.75 -11.57
C GLY A 94 -2.13 -10.01 -11.59
N LYS A 95 -1.65 -10.55 -12.71
CA LYS A 95 -0.23 -10.84 -12.92
C LYS A 95 0.51 -9.61 -13.40
N GLY A 96 1.79 -9.49 -13.03
CA GLY A 96 2.62 -8.37 -13.45
C GLY A 96 3.96 -8.37 -12.73
N VAL A 97 4.51 -7.17 -12.56
CA VAL A 97 5.75 -6.95 -11.83
C VAL A 97 5.41 -6.35 -10.47
N LEU A 98 5.93 -6.94 -9.41
CA LEU A 98 5.77 -6.37 -8.07
C LEU A 98 6.83 -5.29 -7.87
N VAL A 99 6.41 -4.10 -7.44
CA VAL A 99 7.30 -3.00 -7.09
C VAL A 99 7.20 -2.79 -5.59
N THR A 100 8.28 -3.03 -4.85
CA THR A 100 8.25 -3.01 -3.39
C THR A 100 9.58 -2.60 -2.78
N SER A 101 9.52 -2.08 -1.57
CA SER A 101 10.69 -1.82 -0.73
C SER A 101 10.76 -2.79 0.46
N ASP A 102 9.84 -3.73 0.53
CA ASP A 102 9.73 -4.69 1.64
C ASP A 102 10.32 -6.04 1.25
N GLU A 103 11.44 -6.40 1.87
CA GLU A 103 12.16 -7.65 1.54
C GLU A 103 11.34 -8.91 1.75
N PRO A 104 10.62 -9.10 2.87
CA PRO A 104 9.80 -10.31 3.03
C PRO A 104 8.76 -10.47 1.92
N THR A 105 8.12 -9.39 1.50
CA THR A 105 7.14 -9.42 0.41
C THR A 105 7.83 -9.75 -0.92
N ALA A 106 8.98 -9.13 -1.18
CA ALA A 106 9.76 -9.41 -2.39
C ALA A 106 10.13 -10.88 -2.47
N ASP A 107 10.65 -11.44 -1.37
CA ASP A 107 11.07 -12.85 -1.31
C ASP A 107 9.87 -13.79 -1.54
N LEU A 108 8.73 -13.47 -0.96
CA LEU A 108 7.52 -14.27 -1.09
C LEU A 108 7.03 -14.34 -2.55
N TYR A 109 7.03 -13.20 -3.23
CA TYR A 109 6.61 -13.14 -4.63
C TYR A 109 7.63 -13.80 -5.56
N GLU A 110 8.92 -13.61 -5.31
CA GLU A 110 9.98 -14.27 -6.09
C GLU A 110 9.89 -15.81 -5.98
N ALA A 111 9.60 -16.31 -4.78
CA ALA A 111 9.40 -17.74 -4.55
C ALA A 111 8.22 -18.30 -5.36
N SER A 112 7.27 -17.44 -5.73
CA SER A 112 6.13 -17.80 -6.56
C SER A 112 6.35 -17.54 -8.05
N GLY A 113 7.58 -17.22 -8.45
CA GLY A 113 7.95 -17.04 -9.85
C GLY A 113 7.74 -15.63 -10.41
N TRP A 114 7.50 -14.65 -9.55
CA TRP A 114 7.27 -13.27 -9.96
C TRP A 114 8.57 -12.52 -10.23
N THR A 115 8.51 -11.60 -11.20
CA THR A 115 9.53 -10.56 -11.33
C THR A 115 9.26 -9.47 -10.29
N VAL A 116 10.28 -9.12 -9.53
CA VAL A 116 10.17 -8.12 -8.48
C VAL A 116 11.17 -7.00 -8.71
N LYS A 117 10.70 -5.76 -8.69
CA LYS A 117 11.54 -4.58 -8.70
C LYS A 117 11.62 -4.02 -7.29
N ARG A 118 12.81 -4.12 -6.70
CA ARG A 118 13.05 -3.55 -5.37
C ARG A 118 13.37 -2.07 -5.49
N VAL A 119 12.78 -1.29 -4.61
CA VAL A 119 13.01 0.17 -4.53
C VAL A 119 13.59 0.47 -3.16
N ASP A 120 14.72 1.16 -3.13
CA ASP A 120 15.33 1.59 -1.88
C ASP A 120 14.74 2.96 -1.49
N LEU A 121 14.18 3.00 -0.27
CA LEU A 121 13.62 4.23 0.30
C LEU A 121 14.57 4.72 1.40
N SER A 122 15.41 5.70 1.07
CA SER A 122 16.45 6.19 1.98
C SER A 122 15.93 6.77 3.30
N GLN A 123 14.66 7.15 3.36
CA GLN A 123 14.03 7.71 4.57
C GLN A 123 12.95 6.78 5.13
N ARG A 124 13.11 5.49 4.91
CA ARG A 124 12.11 4.50 5.31
C ARG A 124 11.72 4.59 6.79
N GLU A 125 12.68 4.74 7.68
CA GLU A 125 12.41 4.79 9.12
C GLU A 125 11.51 5.96 9.53
N THR A 126 11.68 7.11 8.88
CA THR A 126 10.87 8.30 9.18
C THR A 126 9.53 8.28 8.49
N LEU A 127 9.37 7.44 7.45
CA LEU A 127 8.16 7.37 6.62
C LEU A 127 7.30 6.15 6.91
N GLU A 128 7.71 5.31 7.85
CA GLU A 128 6.94 4.11 8.19
C GLU A 128 5.56 4.46 8.76
N GLY A 129 4.54 3.76 8.27
CA GLY A 129 3.15 4.04 8.64
C GLY A 129 2.88 3.95 10.14
N TRP A 130 3.56 3.05 10.87
CA TRP A 130 3.35 2.92 12.31
C TRP A 130 3.75 4.18 13.08
N ARG A 131 4.80 4.88 12.62
CA ARG A 131 5.23 6.15 13.22
C ARG A 131 4.21 7.25 12.97
N VAL A 132 3.68 7.31 11.76
CA VAL A 132 2.65 8.28 11.40
C VAL A 132 1.38 8.02 12.21
N ARG A 133 0.95 6.76 12.29
CA ARG A 133 -0.23 6.38 13.08
C ARG A 133 -0.08 6.73 14.56
N GLN A 134 1.10 6.46 15.12
CA GLN A 134 1.37 6.76 16.53
C GLN A 134 1.26 8.25 16.81
N THR A 135 1.82 9.07 15.94
CA THR A 135 1.74 10.53 16.06
C THR A 135 0.30 11.02 15.98
N ILE A 136 -0.47 10.54 15.00
CA ILE A 136 -1.87 10.91 14.84
C ILE A 136 -2.68 10.47 16.05
N ARG A 137 -2.43 9.29 16.58
CA ARG A 137 -3.13 8.78 17.76
C ARG A 137 -2.88 9.66 18.97
N MET A 138 -1.64 10.09 19.20
CA MET A 138 -1.31 11.00 20.29
C MET A 138 -2.05 12.33 20.15
N LEU A 139 -2.07 12.88 18.95
CA LEU A 139 -2.79 14.14 18.68
C LEU A 139 -4.31 13.96 18.87
N SER A 140 -4.86 12.85 18.38
CA SER A 140 -6.29 12.54 18.52
C SER A 140 -6.70 12.42 19.98
N THR A 141 -5.87 11.81 20.81
CA THR A 141 -6.13 11.67 22.24
C THR A 141 -6.27 13.03 22.90
N VAL A 142 -5.40 13.97 22.57
CA VAL A 142 -5.47 15.35 23.09
C VAL A 142 -6.74 16.06 22.64
N PHE A 143 -7.08 15.96 21.36
CA PHE A 143 -8.25 16.61 20.80
C PHE A 143 -9.56 15.94 21.19
N ASP A 144 -9.58 14.63 21.37
CA ASP A 144 -10.77 13.89 21.79
C ASP A 144 -11.20 14.28 23.20
N ASP A 145 -10.26 14.53 24.08
CA ASP A 145 -10.56 15.03 25.43
C ASP A 145 -11.30 16.36 25.37
N ASP A 146 -10.93 17.22 24.45
CA ASP A 146 -11.61 18.50 24.24
C ASP A 146 -12.97 18.31 23.56
N ALA A 147 -13.06 17.41 22.60
CA ALA A 147 -14.31 17.13 21.88
C ALA A 147 -15.36 16.44 22.75
N ALA A 148 -14.95 15.68 23.76
CA ALA A 148 -15.83 14.99 24.68
C ALA A 148 -16.50 15.95 25.68
N ARG A 149 -16.10 17.18 25.72
CA ARG A 149 -16.60 18.20 26.61
C ARG A 149 -17.65 19.06 25.90
#